data_0701b4c1d898f7ae5866db6b64068cc1
#
_entry.id   0701b4c1d898f7ae5866db6b64068cc1
#
_cell.length_a   1.000
_cell.length_b   1.000
_cell.length_c   1.000
_cell.angle_alpha   90.00
_cell.angle_beta   90.00
_cell.angle_gamma   90.00
#
_symmetry.space_group_name_H-M   'P 1'
#
loop_
_entity.id
_entity.type
_entity.pdbx_description
1 polymer ?
#
loop_
_entity_poly.entity_id
_entity_poly.type
_entity_poly.pdbx_seq_one_letter_code
_entity_poly.pdbx_strand_id
1 'polypeptide(L)'
;MRIATHIAGAFLALLGVAVIVICLANTRRDAGYDFNLRMNELSCLRSGVDPFHVWNETVALRPYVSNSHKGDRPEGCDRQVNAYVPWEYAMMLPLSFLPRTVAWWMYFACLIVCWLIVHRIGTRTARFPLVAHAALLVASYPLFSDLQIGNFATLVLTACVLMAWFLNRGSDLAAGFCWSVAMVKPQLAILLSVPLIMRGKWRTGVVAAGTCVLLSFVPKLYCKSRFLDLLRAGPAANVEFFQGCGTCPYWFCSWASSETCIGVGLLIGLLLCAALTFAVRREKDWFVLLMPAAICGCTWSYAHSYCHAMGWFLAFVLVRELVRNPRSNFLWTMLVLSAFVLSRWPLAWHGLCNFAGWRFPMSEYVFRCVDSLNSTASLVLAAVFCVWKGRQSAERGVF
;
A
#
# COMPACT_ATOMS: atom_id res chain seq x y z
N MET A 1 -29.56 -19.69 -7.75
CA MET A 1 -28.13 -19.34 -7.84
C MET A 1 -27.82 -18.32 -8.96
N ARG A 2 -28.18 -18.54 -10.24
CA ARG A 2 -27.90 -17.58 -11.34
C ARG A 2 -28.45 -16.18 -11.12
N ILE A 3 -29.69 -16.04 -10.64
CA ILE A 3 -30.34 -14.74 -10.40
C ILE A 3 -29.61 -13.94 -9.32
N ALA A 4 -29.24 -14.56 -8.19
CA ALA A 4 -28.51 -13.92 -7.11
C ALA A 4 -27.10 -13.43 -7.57
N THR A 5 -26.44 -14.20 -8.45
CA THR A 5 -25.15 -13.81 -9.03
C THR A 5 -25.29 -12.60 -9.96
N HIS A 6 -26.38 -12.53 -10.76
CA HIS A 6 -26.63 -11.36 -11.62
C HIS A 6 -26.99 -10.12 -10.81
N ILE A 7 -27.80 -10.26 -9.74
CA ILE A 7 -28.12 -9.14 -8.84
C ILE A 7 -26.84 -8.61 -8.15
N ALA A 8 -26.02 -9.50 -7.60
CA ALA A 8 -24.75 -9.12 -6.99
C ALA A 8 -23.82 -8.43 -8.01
N GLY A 9 -23.76 -8.93 -9.24
CA GLY A 9 -22.98 -8.32 -10.31
C GLY A 9 -23.45 -6.93 -10.70
N ALA A 10 -24.77 -6.74 -10.82
CA ALA A 10 -25.34 -5.43 -11.11
C ALA A 10 -25.08 -4.44 -9.97
N PHE A 11 -25.27 -4.86 -8.72
CA PHE A 11 -24.98 -4.04 -7.54
C PHE A 11 -23.51 -3.61 -7.50
N LEU A 12 -22.58 -4.55 -7.67
CA LEU A 12 -21.14 -4.26 -7.68
C LEU A 12 -20.75 -3.36 -8.87
N ALA A 13 -21.37 -3.52 -10.03
CA ALA A 13 -21.12 -2.64 -11.18
C ALA A 13 -21.58 -1.21 -10.89
N LEU A 14 -22.77 -1.02 -10.32
CA LEU A 14 -23.26 0.30 -9.90
C LEU A 14 -22.36 0.93 -8.84
N LEU A 15 -21.92 0.16 -7.85
CA LEU A 15 -20.98 0.61 -6.84
C LEU A 15 -19.63 1.02 -7.47
N GLY A 16 -19.13 0.26 -8.42
CA GLY A 16 -17.92 0.58 -9.16
C GLY A 16 -18.03 1.89 -9.93
N VAL A 17 -19.15 2.12 -10.62
CA VAL A 17 -19.43 3.39 -11.31
C VAL A 17 -19.47 4.55 -10.32
N ALA A 18 -20.15 4.40 -9.18
CA ALA A 18 -20.21 5.43 -8.13
C ALA A 18 -18.81 5.76 -7.60
N VAL A 19 -17.97 4.75 -7.36
CA VAL A 19 -16.57 4.92 -6.95
C VAL A 19 -15.77 5.72 -7.97
N ILE A 20 -15.88 5.40 -9.26
CA ILE A 20 -15.20 6.13 -10.35
C ILE A 20 -15.64 7.59 -10.37
N VAL A 21 -16.95 7.85 -10.31
CA VAL A 21 -17.50 9.21 -10.31
C VAL A 21 -16.96 10.03 -9.14
N ILE A 22 -16.94 9.44 -7.94
CA ILE A 22 -16.40 10.08 -6.73
C ILE A 22 -14.92 10.41 -6.90
N CYS A 23 -14.12 9.46 -7.41
CA CYS A 23 -12.70 9.68 -7.65
C CYS A 23 -12.46 10.80 -8.66
N LEU A 24 -13.19 10.82 -9.78
CA LEU A 24 -13.09 11.87 -10.80
C LEU A 24 -13.50 13.25 -10.25
N ALA A 25 -14.54 13.31 -9.44
CA ALA A 25 -15.00 14.55 -8.82
C ALA A 25 -13.97 15.11 -7.81
N ASN A 26 -13.32 14.25 -7.04
CA ASN A 26 -12.32 14.64 -6.06
C ASN A 26 -10.96 14.98 -6.69
N THR A 27 -10.64 14.44 -7.87
CA THR A 27 -9.36 14.69 -8.55
C THR A 27 -9.05 16.18 -8.79
N ARG A 28 -10.09 17.01 -8.85
CA ARG A 28 -9.92 18.47 -9.05
C ARG A 28 -9.41 19.21 -7.81
N ARG A 29 -9.57 18.67 -6.60
CA ARG A 29 -9.23 19.36 -5.35
C ARG A 29 -7.83 19.06 -4.84
N ASP A 30 -7.40 17.79 -4.93
CA ASP A 30 -6.16 17.31 -4.29
C ASP A 30 -5.21 16.60 -5.28
N ALA A 31 -5.34 16.89 -6.59
CA ALA A 31 -4.54 16.24 -7.63
C ALA A 31 -3.04 16.38 -7.38
N GLY A 32 -2.38 15.23 -7.18
CA GLY A 32 -0.95 15.16 -7.02
C GLY A 32 -0.41 15.74 -5.71
N TYR A 33 -1.20 15.80 -4.64
CA TYR A 33 -0.74 16.35 -3.35
C TYR A 33 0.55 15.69 -2.86
N ASP A 34 0.56 14.37 -2.71
CA ASP A 34 1.74 13.63 -2.24
C ASP A 34 2.89 13.68 -3.26
N PHE A 35 2.57 13.63 -4.56
CA PHE A 35 3.56 13.81 -5.61
C PHE A 35 4.25 15.17 -5.51
N ASN A 36 3.49 16.24 -5.31
CA ASN A 36 4.04 17.60 -5.18
C ASN A 36 4.94 17.75 -3.95
N LEU A 37 4.59 17.11 -2.84
CA LEU A 37 5.45 17.06 -1.65
C LEU A 37 6.80 16.40 -2.00
N ARG A 38 6.79 15.26 -2.69
CA ARG A 38 8.03 14.56 -3.11
C ARG A 38 8.86 15.42 -4.05
N MET A 39 8.23 16.09 -5.00
CA MET A 39 8.94 16.96 -5.93
C MET A 39 9.59 18.16 -5.23
N ASN A 40 8.97 18.70 -4.19
CA ASN A 40 9.57 19.77 -3.35
C ASN A 40 10.81 19.24 -2.62
N GLU A 41 10.72 18.07 -1.97
CA GLU A 41 11.84 17.43 -1.27
C GLU A 41 13.02 17.14 -2.21
N LEU A 42 12.74 16.64 -3.42
CA LEU A 42 13.77 16.40 -4.43
C LEU A 42 14.40 17.70 -4.95
N SER A 43 13.62 18.77 -5.05
CA SER A 43 14.15 20.10 -5.39
C SER A 43 15.10 20.59 -4.31
N CYS A 44 14.75 20.45 -3.02
CA CYS A 44 15.61 20.77 -1.90
C CYS A 44 16.90 19.95 -1.92
N LEU A 45 16.79 18.64 -2.14
CA LEU A 45 17.94 17.74 -2.27
C LEU A 45 18.90 18.20 -3.37
N ARG A 46 18.38 18.55 -4.55
CA ARG A 46 19.20 19.05 -5.67
C ARG A 46 19.87 20.38 -5.38
N SER A 47 19.27 21.21 -4.54
CA SER A 47 19.85 22.48 -4.09
C SER A 47 20.87 22.30 -2.96
N GLY A 48 21.22 21.07 -2.62
CA GLY A 48 22.17 20.75 -1.55
C GLY A 48 21.60 20.86 -0.14
N VAL A 49 20.28 21.05 -0.01
CA VAL A 49 19.58 21.00 1.28
C VAL A 49 19.29 19.54 1.59
N ASP A 50 19.84 19.05 2.70
CA ASP A 50 19.65 17.68 3.14
C ASP A 50 18.26 17.51 3.78
N PRO A 51 17.29 16.84 3.12
CA PRO A 51 15.93 16.70 3.65
C PRO A 51 15.92 15.91 4.96
N PHE A 52 16.87 15.00 5.17
CA PHE A 52 16.96 14.20 6.38
C PHE A 52 17.47 15.01 7.57
N HIS A 53 18.34 15.98 7.34
CA HIS A 53 18.84 16.89 8.37
C HIS A 53 17.74 17.90 8.78
N VAL A 54 17.06 18.51 7.81
CA VAL A 54 15.93 19.40 8.05
C VAL A 54 14.83 18.73 8.85
N TRP A 55 14.55 17.46 8.57
CA TRP A 55 13.59 16.68 9.32
C TRP A 55 13.99 16.56 10.80
N ASN A 56 15.22 16.12 11.07
CA ASN A 56 15.71 15.96 12.43
C ASN A 56 15.68 17.28 13.23
N GLU A 57 16.06 18.38 12.62
CA GLU A 57 15.97 19.71 13.25
C GLU A 57 14.52 20.14 13.49
N THR A 58 13.62 19.89 12.51
CA THR A 58 12.20 20.28 12.63
C THR A 58 11.51 19.51 13.74
N VAL A 59 11.79 18.22 13.90
CA VAL A 59 11.26 17.37 14.98
C VAL A 59 11.78 17.83 16.34
N ALA A 60 13.08 18.11 16.44
CA ALA A 60 13.69 18.57 17.68
C ALA A 60 13.21 19.98 18.10
N LEU A 61 12.82 20.81 17.14
CA LEU A 61 12.45 22.22 17.34
C LEU A 61 10.93 22.47 17.35
N ARG A 62 10.08 21.47 17.19
CA ARG A 62 8.62 21.65 17.15
C ARG A 62 8.01 22.45 18.30
N PRO A 63 8.49 22.38 19.55
CA PRO A 63 8.02 23.28 20.61
C PRO A 63 8.40 24.75 20.36
N TYR A 64 9.36 25.02 19.48
CA TYR A 64 9.98 26.34 19.28
C TYR A 64 9.86 26.93 17.87
N VAL A 65 9.28 26.22 16.90
CA VAL A 65 9.15 26.75 15.52
C VAL A 65 8.00 27.72 15.41
N SER A 66 8.13 28.84 16.06
CA SER A 66 7.53 30.08 15.61
C SER A 66 8.59 30.90 14.84
N ASN A 67 8.52 30.90 13.53
CA ASN A 67 8.95 31.99 12.64
C ASN A 67 10.42 32.45 12.52
N SER A 68 11.43 31.85 13.13
CA SER A 68 12.76 32.50 13.22
C SER A 68 13.83 32.12 12.20
N HIS A 69 13.59 31.19 11.27
CA HIS A 69 14.59 30.76 10.26
C HIS A 69 14.10 30.79 8.80
N LYS A 70 13.35 31.89 8.46
CA LYS A 70 12.82 32.05 7.09
C LYS A 70 13.83 32.53 6.03
N GLY A 71 15.06 32.88 6.43
CA GLY A 71 15.95 33.68 5.58
C GLY A 71 16.84 32.93 4.59
N ASP A 72 17.24 31.68 4.88
CA ASP A 72 18.36 31.05 4.18
C ASP A 72 18.02 29.75 3.43
N ARG A 73 16.75 29.37 3.33
CA ARG A 73 16.33 28.15 2.65
C ARG A 73 15.66 28.43 1.31
N PRO A 74 15.91 27.61 0.27
CA PRO A 74 15.21 27.74 -1.00
C PRO A 74 13.69 27.71 -0.79
N GLU A 75 12.97 28.53 -1.54
CA GLU A 75 11.52 28.64 -1.48
C GLU A 75 10.86 27.23 -1.64
N GLY A 76 10.04 26.84 -0.69
CA GLY A 76 9.39 25.52 -0.66
C GLY A 76 10.08 24.46 0.22
N CYS A 77 11.29 24.70 0.73
CA CYS A 77 11.97 23.78 1.67
C CYS A 77 11.54 23.99 3.13
N ASP A 78 10.74 25.00 3.41
CA ASP A 78 10.30 25.36 4.77
C ASP A 78 9.08 24.55 5.24
N ARG A 79 8.43 23.81 4.36
CA ARG A 79 7.14 23.17 4.65
C ARG A 79 7.22 21.68 4.45
N GLN A 80 7.02 20.96 5.54
CA GLN A 80 6.70 19.52 5.57
C GLN A 80 7.67 18.63 4.78
N VAL A 81 8.88 18.50 5.26
CA VAL A 81 9.79 17.45 4.79
C VAL A 81 9.41 16.16 5.48
N ASN A 82 8.78 15.25 4.75
CA ASN A 82 8.55 13.89 5.20
C ASN A 82 9.75 13.07 4.75
N ALA A 83 10.62 12.69 5.67
CA ALA A 83 11.76 11.86 5.30
C ALA A 83 11.29 10.48 4.87
N TYR A 84 11.41 10.21 3.60
CA TYR A 84 11.22 8.88 3.03
C TYR A 84 12.54 8.11 3.02
N VAL A 85 12.45 6.85 2.62
CA VAL A 85 13.65 6.01 2.51
C VAL A 85 14.57 6.51 1.38
N PRO A 86 15.89 6.43 1.54
CA PRO A 86 16.82 7.01 0.57
C PRO A 86 16.67 6.48 -0.86
N TRP A 87 16.38 5.20 -1.03
CA TRP A 87 16.19 4.60 -2.36
C TRP A 87 14.91 5.08 -3.08
N GLU A 88 13.91 5.59 -2.36
CA GLU A 88 12.75 6.25 -2.96
C GLU A 88 13.17 7.54 -3.66
N TYR A 89 13.97 8.37 -3.01
CA TYR A 89 14.51 9.58 -3.63
C TYR A 89 15.32 9.26 -4.89
N ALA A 90 16.10 8.18 -4.86
CA ALA A 90 16.84 7.74 -6.05
C ALA A 90 15.93 7.40 -7.22
N MET A 91 14.81 6.72 -6.95
CA MET A 91 13.85 6.34 -7.98
C MET A 91 13.08 7.54 -8.56
N MET A 92 12.78 8.53 -7.74
CA MET A 92 12.02 9.72 -8.14
C MET A 92 12.90 10.85 -8.69
N LEU A 93 14.20 10.84 -8.40
CA LEU A 93 15.14 11.89 -8.77
C LEU A 93 15.10 12.26 -10.26
N PRO A 94 15.02 11.31 -11.21
CA PRO A 94 14.94 11.65 -12.64
C PRO A 94 13.76 12.56 -12.98
N LEU A 95 12.62 12.39 -12.31
CA LEU A 95 11.44 13.23 -12.52
C LEU A 95 11.65 14.66 -12.06
N SER A 96 12.52 14.88 -11.07
CA SER A 96 12.78 16.22 -10.53
C SER A 96 13.53 17.15 -11.50
N PHE A 97 14.11 16.62 -12.58
CA PHE A 97 14.76 17.41 -13.64
C PHE A 97 13.78 17.90 -14.70
N LEU A 98 12.53 17.45 -14.65
CA LEU A 98 11.49 17.83 -15.60
C LEU A 98 10.64 18.98 -15.06
N PRO A 99 9.99 19.78 -15.94
CA PRO A 99 8.93 20.70 -15.51
C PRO A 99 7.87 19.93 -14.70
N ARG A 100 7.42 20.51 -13.60
CA ARG A 100 6.53 19.83 -12.64
C ARG A 100 5.29 19.21 -13.28
N THR A 101 4.66 19.90 -14.20
CA THR A 101 3.49 19.39 -14.93
C THR A 101 3.83 18.15 -15.77
N VAL A 102 4.99 18.16 -16.45
CA VAL A 102 5.45 17.00 -17.23
C VAL A 102 5.77 15.82 -16.31
N ALA A 103 6.48 16.06 -15.22
CA ALA A 103 6.80 15.04 -14.22
C ALA A 103 5.53 14.42 -13.62
N TRP A 104 4.52 15.23 -13.32
CA TRP A 104 3.21 14.74 -12.83
C TRP A 104 2.54 13.81 -13.84
N TRP A 105 2.42 14.23 -15.09
CA TRP A 105 1.76 13.40 -16.08
C TRP A 105 2.52 12.11 -16.39
N MET A 106 3.85 12.14 -16.37
CA MET A 106 4.67 10.94 -16.52
C MET A 106 4.46 9.99 -15.33
N TYR A 107 4.43 10.52 -14.10
CA TYR A 107 4.18 9.72 -12.91
C TYR A 107 2.77 9.13 -12.90
N PHE A 108 1.76 9.94 -13.22
CA PHE A 108 0.38 9.50 -13.36
C PHE A 108 0.23 8.40 -14.42
N ALA A 109 0.85 8.56 -15.59
CA ALA A 109 0.88 7.53 -16.62
C ALA A 109 1.54 6.23 -16.11
N CYS A 110 2.64 6.34 -15.35
CA CYS A 110 3.28 5.20 -14.71
C CYS A 110 2.31 4.46 -13.76
N LEU A 111 1.56 5.16 -12.94
CA LEU A 111 0.56 4.54 -12.04
C LEU A 111 -0.57 3.86 -12.83
N ILE A 112 -1.04 4.46 -13.93
CA ILE A 112 -2.01 3.83 -14.85
C ILE A 112 -1.44 2.53 -15.44
N VAL A 113 -0.20 2.56 -15.92
CA VAL A 113 0.47 1.36 -16.44
C VAL A 113 0.59 0.29 -15.35
N CYS A 114 0.98 0.67 -14.14
CA CYS A 114 1.01 -0.22 -12.97
C CYS A 114 -0.36 -0.88 -12.73
N TRP A 115 -1.42 -0.08 -12.72
CA TRP A 115 -2.78 -0.59 -12.55
C TRP A 115 -3.18 -1.56 -13.68
N LEU A 116 -2.87 -1.22 -14.94
CA LEU A 116 -3.12 -2.11 -16.08
C LEU A 116 -2.34 -3.42 -15.99
N ILE A 117 -1.09 -3.40 -15.51
CA ILE A 117 -0.27 -4.61 -15.29
C ILE A 117 -0.95 -5.50 -14.25
N VAL A 118 -1.34 -4.94 -13.10
CA VAL A 118 -2.03 -5.66 -12.04
C VAL A 118 -3.32 -6.29 -12.56
N HIS A 119 -4.14 -5.50 -13.26
CA HIS A 119 -5.37 -5.98 -13.86
C HIS A 119 -5.12 -7.08 -14.91
N ARG A 120 -4.12 -6.89 -15.79
CA ARG A 120 -3.77 -7.86 -16.85
C ARG A 120 -3.28 -9.19 -16.28
N ILE A 121 -2.46 -9.16 -15.25
CA ILE A 121 -2.01 -10.39 -14.57
C ILE A 121 -3.20 -11.10 -13.92
N GLY A 122 -4.10 -10.34 -13.29
CA GLY A 122 -5.31 -10.85 -12.68
C GLY A 122 -6.25 -11.51 -13.67
N THR A 123 -6.44 -10.90 -14.83
CA THR A 123 -7.43 -11.33 -15.83
C THR A 123 -6.90 -12.36 -16.84
N ARG A 124 -5.58 -12.57 -16.92
CA ARG A 124 -4.98 -13.52 -17.86
C ARG A 124 -5.43 -14.98 -17.65
N THR A 125 -5.99 -15.27 -16.50
CA THR A 125 -6.30 -16.65 -16.13
C THR A 125 -7.66 -17.11 -16.52
N ALA A 126 -8.57 -16.28 -17.11
CA ALA A 126 -9.83 -16.87 -17.54
C ALA A 126 -10.90 -15.96 -18.14
N ARG A 127 -11.86 -16.62 -18.72
CA ARG A 127 -13.23 -16.18 -18.97
C ARG A 127 -13.88 -15.77 -17.66
N PHE A 128 -13.63 -14.55 -17.24
CA PHE A 128 -14.07 -13.99 -15.97
C PHE A 128 -15.57 -13.73 -16.01
N PRO A 129 -16.35 -14.16 -15.02
CA PRO A 129 -17.72 -13.70 -14.85
C PRO A 129 -17.74 -12.18 -14.63
N LEU A 130 -18.72 -11.49 -15.20
CA LEU A 130 -18.92 -10.05 -15.05
C LEU A 130 -18.83 -9.59 -13.58
N VAL A 131 -19.38 -10.39 -12.67
CA VAL A 131 -19.36 -10.16 -11.22
C VAL A 131 -17.94 -10.05 -10.66
N ALA A 132 -17.01 -10.89 -11.12
CA ALA A 132 -15.63 -10.86 -10.65
C ALA A 132 -14.89 -9.60 -11.16
N HIS A 133 -15.15 -9.17 -12.39
CA HIS A 133 -14.64 -7.90 -12.91
C HIS A 133 -15.20 -6.72 -12.13
N ALA A 134 -16.52 -6.71 -11.88
CA ALA A 134 -17.18 -5.66 -11.10
C ALA A 134 -16.63 -5.61 -9.66
N ALA A 135 -16.44 -6.77 -9.01
CA ALA A 135 -15.86 -6.85 -7.67
C ALA A 135 -14.43 -6.31 -7.61
N LEU A 136 -13.59 -6.63 -8.60
CA LEU A 136 -12.23 -6.09 -8.68
C LEU A 136 -12.23 -4.59 -8.94
N LEU A 137 -13.16 -4.08 -9.74
CA LEU A 137 -13.30 -2.64 -9.99
C LEU A 137 -13.66 -1.90 -8.71
N VAL A 138 -14.62 -2.40 -7.95
CA VAL A 138 -15.00 -1.85 -6.63
C VAL A 138 -13.86 -1.92 -5.64
N ALA A 139 -13.16 -3.05 -5.60
CA ALA A 139 -11.97 -3.23 -4.75
C ALA A 139 -10.81 -2.30 -5.13
N SER A 140 -10.87 -1.65 -6.29
CA SER A 140 -9.84 -0.72 -6.77
C SER A 140 -9.98 0.70 -6.20
N TYR A 141 -10.95 0.99 -5.34
CA TYR A 141 -11.10 2.34 -4.73
C TYR A 141 -9.81 2.89 -4.12
N PRO A 142 -9.04 2.13 -3.32
CA PRO A 142 -7.78 2.62 -2.79
C PRO A 142 -6.74 2.94 -3.89
N LEU A 143 -6.77 2.22 -5.01
CA LEU A 143 -5.90 2.49 -6.17
C LEU A 143 -6.29 3.79 -6.87
N PHE A 144 -7.59 4.08 -7.01
CA PHE A 144 -8.06 5.36 -7.53
C PHE A 144 -7.69 6.53 -6.59
N SER A 145 -7.82 6.34 -5.27
CA SER A 145 -7.36 7.32 -4.29
C SER A 145 -5.86 7.60 -4.42
N ASP A 146 -5.06 6.56 -4.63
CA ASP A 146 -3.62 6.67 -4.84
C ASP A 146 -3.28 7.45 -6.14
N LEU A 147 -4.01 7.17 -7.23
CA LEU A 147 -3.88 7.90 -8.49
C LEU A 147 -4.18 9.39 -8.32
N GLN A 148 -5.19 9.72 -7.50
CA GLN A 148 -5.59 11.11 -7.24
C GLN A 148 -4.50 11.91 -6.54
N ILE A 149 -3.92 11.36 -5.47
CA ILE A 149 -2.93 12.08 -4.64
C ILE A 149 -1.49 11.89 -5.12
N GLY A 150 -1.23 10.91 -5.98
CA GLY A 150 0.10 10.64 -6.51
C GLY A 150 1.04 9.98 -5.50
N ASN A 151 0.53 9.00 -4.75
CA ASN A 151 1.33 8.22 -3.79
C ASN A 151 1.87 6.93 -4.45
N PHE A 152 2.53 6.06 -3.70
CA PHE A 152 3.23 4.86 -4.19
C PHE A 152 2.48 3.54 -3.97
N ALA A 153 1.27 3.55 -3.42
CA ALA A 153 0.60 2.31 -3.04
C ALA A 153 0.28 1.43 -4.25
N THR A 154 -0.11 2.02 -5.38
CA THR A 154 -0.33 1.31 -6.65
C THR A 154 0.98 0.71 -7.18
N LEU A 155 2.09 1.43 -7.08
CA LEU A 155 3.41 0.93 -7.45
C LEU A 155 3.82 -0.25 -6.56
N VAL A 156 3.64 -0.13 -5.25
CA VAL A 156 3.94 -1.20 -4.27
C VAL A 156 3.11 -2.44 -4.57
N LEU A 157 1.80 -2.30 -4.77
CA LEU A 157 0.92 -3.42 -5.13
C LEU A 157 1.39 -4.10 -6.42
N THR A 158 1.71 -3.30 -7.44
CA THR A 158 2.19 -3.82 -8.72
C THR A 158 3.49 -4.61 -8.56
N ALA A 159 4.42 -4.06 -7.79
CA ALA A 159 5.68 -4.73 -7.47
C ALA A 159 5.45 -6.05 -6.72
N CYS A 160 4.51 -6.10 -5.75
CA CYS A 160 4.15 -7.34 -5.06
C CYS A 160 3.51 -8.38 -5.99
N VAL A 161 2.63 -7.94 -6.90
CA VAL A 161 2.01 -8.83 -7.90
C VAL A 161 3.05 -9.38 -8.87
N LEU A 162 3.95 -8.54 -9.37
CA LEU A 162 5.06 -8.97 -10.23
C LEU A 162 6.03 -9.88 -9.49
N MET A 163 6.35 -9.60 -8.23
CA MET A 163 7.16 -10.46 -7.39
C MET A 163 6.56 -11.87 -7.28
N ALA A 164 5.26 -12.00 -6.96
CA ALA A 164 4.58 -13.28 -6.93
C ALA A 164 4.63 -14.00 -8.29
N TRP A 165 4.45 -13.25 -9.36
CA TRP A 165 4.48 -13.76 -10.73
C TRP A 165 5.86 -14.29 -11.12
N PHE A 166 6.95 -13.59 -10.77
CA PHE A 166 8.32 -14.02 -11.02
C PHE A 166 8.72 -15.20 -10.13
N LEU A 167 8.32 -15.23 -8.85
CA LEU A 167 8.55 -16.36 -7.95
C LEU A 167 7.86 -17.63 -8.45
N ASN A 168 6.64 -17.54 -9.00
CA ASN A 168 5.96 -18.67 -9.64
C ASN A 168 6.69 -19.20 -10.88
N ARG A 169 7.59 -18.39 -11.46
CA ARG A 169 8.45 -18.77 -12.60
C ARG A 169 9.88 -19.13 -12.19
N GLY A 170 10.17 -19.16 -10.90
CA GLY A 170 11.50 -19.48 -10.38
C GLY A 170 12.55 -18.37 -10.56
N SER A 171 12.14 -17.15 -10.93
CA SER A 171 13.07 -16.03 -11.15
C SER A 171 13.26 -15.21 -9.86
N ASP A 172 14.21 -15.65 -9.01
CA ASP A 172 14.52 -14.99 -7.74
C ASP A 172 15.09 -13.58 -7.93
N LEU A 173 15.89 -13.34 -8.98
CA LEU A 173 16.46 -12.02 -9.28
C LEU A 173 15.38 -11.00 -9.60
N ALA A 174 14.51 -11.30 -10.57
CA ALA A 174 13.42 -10.41 -10.95
C ALA A 174 12.46 -10.15 -9.78
N ALA A 175 12.17 -11.18 -8.97
CA ALA A 175 11.38 -11.05 -7.76
C ALA A 175 12.04 -10.13 -6.73
N GLY A 176 13.37 -10.21 -6.56
CA GLY A 176 14.13 -9.33 -5.68
C GLY A 176 14.09 -7.88 -6.12
N PHE A 177 14.23 -7.60 -7.41
CA PHE A 177 14.03 -6.24 -7.96
C PHE A 177 12.63 -5.72 -7.71
N CYS A 178 11.59 -6.54 -7.94
CA CYS A 178 10.23 -6.14 -7.63
C CYS A 178 10.05 -5.84 -6.13
N TRP A 179 10.65 -6.65 -5.25
CA TRP A 179 10.58 -6.37 -3.81
C TRP A 179 11.31 -5.07 -3.44
N SER A 180 12.47 -4.75 -4.03
CA SER A 180 13.14 -3.46 -3.79
C SER A 180 12.28 -2.27 -4.19
N VAL A 181 11.53 -2.38 -5.29
CA VAL A 181 10.54 -1.36 -5.67
C VAL A 181 9.41 -1.27 -4.64
N ALA A 182 8.89 -2.40 -4.14
CA ALA A 182 7.87 -2.40 -3.10
C ALA A 182 8.37 -1.77 -1.79
N MET A 183 9.67 -1.89 -1.48
CA MET A 183 10.32 -1.30 -0.31
C MET A 183 10.37 0.23 -0.33
N VAL A 184 9.90 0.90 -1.37
CA VAL A 184 9.62 2.35 -1.36
C VAL A 184 8.67 2.70 -0.20
N LYS A 185 7.77 1.77 0.14
CA LYS A 185 6.97 1.82 1.38
C LYS A 185 7.30 0.62 2.27
N PRO A 186 8.37 0.71 3.08
CA PRO A 186 8.80 -0.43 3.90
C PRO A 186 7.69 -0.96 4.80
N GLN A 187 6.84 -0.09 5.33
CA GLN A 187 5.71 -0.47 6.18
C GLN A 187 4.74 -1.41 5.49
N LEU A 188 4.58 -1.33 4.17
CA LEU A 188 3.72 -2.24 3.41
C LEU A 188 4.44 -3.51 2.97
N ALA A 189 5.75 -3.44 2.75
CA ALA A 189 6.49 -4.48 2.04
C ALA A 189 7.45 -5.31 2.91
N ILE A 190 7.79 -4.86 4.13
CA ILE A 190 8.77 -5.55 4.98
C ILE A 190 8.29 -6.95 5.38
N LEU A 191 6.99 -7.12 5.61
CA LEU A 191 6.42 -8.41 6.01
C LEU A 191 6.47 -9.47 4.89
N LEU A 192 6.72 -9.07 3.63
CA LEU A 192 6.97 -10.01 2.53
C LEU A 192 8.21 -10.88 2.77
N SER A 193 9.12 -10.44 3.66
CA SER A 193 10.25 -11.26 4.12
C SER A 193 9.82 -12.57 4.75
N VAL A 194 8.69 -12.59 5.48
CA VAL A 194 8.23 -13.77 6.23
C VAL A 194 8.01 -14.99 5.31
N PRO A 195 7.13 -14.95 4.28
CA PRO A 195 6.95 -16.07 3.39
C PRO A 195 8.22 -16.42 2.58
N LEU A 196 9.07 -15.46 2.27
CA LEU A 196 10.34 -15.71 1.58
C LEU A 196 11.32 -16.51 2.45
N ILE A 197 11.47 -16.11 3.73
CA ILE A 197 12.33 -16.82 4.70
C ILE A 197 11.78 -18.23 4.92
N MET A 198 10.48 -18.39 5.13
CA MET A 198 9.84 -19.69 5.34
C MET A 198 10.01 -20.65 4.15
N ARG A 199 10.24 -20.10 2.96
CA ARG A 199 10.46 -20.86 1.71
C ARG A 199 11.92 -20.93 1.26
N GLY A 200 12.85 -20.43 2.07
CA GLY A 200 14.27 -20.44 1.73
C GLY A 200 14.65 -19.56 0.53
N LYS A 201 13.85 -18.53 0.20
CA LYS A 201 14.06 -17.61 -0.91
C LYS A 201 15.01 -16.45 -0.55
N TRP A 202 16.12 -16.79 0.13
CA TRP A 202 17.09 -15.80 0.61
C TRP A 202 17.73 -14.99 -0.52
N ARG A 203 17.91 -15.59 -1.73
CA ARG A 203 18.45 -14.87 -2.90
C ARG A 203 17.60 -13.68 -3.29
N THR A 204 16.27 -13.82 -3.26
CA THR A 204 15.32 -12.70 -3.48
C THR A 204 15.56 -11.58 -2.48
N GLY A 205 15.78 -11.92 -1.19
CA GLY A 205 16.07 -10.97 -0.13
C GLY A 205 17.40 -10.22 -0.33
N VAL A 206 18.45 -10.95 -0.68
CA VAL A 206 19.76 -10.35 -0.95
C VAL A 206 19.72 -9.38 -2.12
N VAL A 207 19.03 -9.73 -3.21
CA VAL A 207 18.86 -8.83 -4.37
C VAL A 207 18.09 -7.58 -3.96
N ALA A 208 16.99 -7.73 -3.23
CA ALA A 208 16.20 -6.57 -2.78
C ALA A 208 17.03 -5.65 -1.87
N ALA A 209 17.67 -6.18 -0.85
CA ALA A 209 18.51 -5.40 0.07
C ALA A 209 19.69 -4.73 -0.66
N GLY A 210 20.39 -5.46 -1.51
CA GLY A 210 21.49 -4.94 -2.30
C GLY A 210 21.06 -3.80 -3.22
N THR A 211 19.90 -3.95 -3.89
CA THR A 211 19.32 -2.89 -4.74
C THR A 211 18.96 -1.65 -3.92
N CYS A 212 18.29 -1.80 -2.78
CA CYS A 212 17.97 -0.67 -1.89
C CYS A 212 19.24 0.05 -1.40
N VAL A 213 20.27 -0.70 -1.00
CA VAL A 213 21.56 -0.13 -0.58
C VAL A 213 22.21 0.63 -1.74
N LEU A 214 22.30 0.03 -2.93
CA LEU A 214 22.90 0.69 -4.10
C LEU A 214 22.16 1.97 -4.46
N LEU A 215 20.83 1.94 -4.51
CA LEU A 215 20.02 3.13 -4.79
C LEU A 215 20.20 4.21 -3.72
N SER A 216 20.46 3.85 -2.47
CA SER A 216 20.67 4.81 -1.38
C SER A 216 21.96 5.63 -1.53
N PHE A 217 22.90 5.20 -2.35
CA PHE A 217 24.08 6.01 -2.68
C PHE A 217 23.75 7.20 -3.58
N VAL A 218 22.66 7.16 -4.36
CA VAL A 218 22.25 8.25 -5.25
C VAL A 218 21.94 9.53 -4.46
N PRO A 219 21.02 9.57 -3.49
CA PRO A 219 20.78 10.76 -2.69
C PRO A 219 22.00 11.15 -1.86
N LYS A 220 22.87 10.19 -1.48
CA LYS A 220 24.12 10.48 -0.78
C LYS A 220 25.06 11.40 -1.56
N LEU A 221 24.99 11.42 -2.88
CA LEU A 221 25.78 12.34 -3.72
C LEU A 221 25.37 13.81 -3.51
N TYR A 222 24.16 14.05 -3.04
CA TYR A 222 23.60 15.38 -2.80
C TYR A 222 23.55 15.74 -1.30
N CYS A 223 23.62 14.75 -0.40
CA CYS A 223 23.51 14.94 1.05
C CYS A 223 24.87 14.92 1.73
N LYS A 224 25.07 15.78 2.73
CA LYS A 224 26.23 15.75 3.63
C LYS A 224 26.09 14.71 4.75
N SER A 225 24.89 14.28 5.08
CA SER A 225 24.59 13.30 6.13
C SER A 225 25.35 12.00 5.93
N ARG A 226 25.70 11.34 7.04
CA ARG A 226 26.35 10.02 6.99
C ARG A 226 25.35 9.00 6.42
N PHE A 227 25.85 7.99 5.71
CA PHE A 227 25.00 6.97 5.08
C PHE A 227 24.05 6.25 6.08
N LEU A 228 24.55 5.95 7.29
CA LEU A 228 23.75 5.34 8.33
C LEU A 228 22.64 6.26 8.85
N ASP A 229 22.87 7.57 8.88
CA ASP A 229 21.87 8.55 9.31
C ASP A 229 20.74 8.65 8.29
N LEU A 230 21.05 8.55 6.99
CA LEU A 230 20.06 8.47 5.92
C LEU A 230 19.15 7.23 6.08
N LEU A 231 19.71 6.08 6.43
CA LEU A 231 18.95 4.85 6.63
C LEU A 231 18.05 4.91 7.88
N ARG A 232 18.45 5.65 8.90
CA ARG A 232 17.71 5.80 10.16
C ARG A 232 16.59 6.84 10.08
N ALA A 233 16.72 7.83 9.23
CA ALA A 233 15.79 8.96 9.14
C ALA A 233 14.38 8.52 8.73
N GLY A 234 14.22 7.61 7.80
CA GLY A 234 12.92 7.10 7.37
C GLY A 234 12.10 6.47 8.51
N PRO A 235 12.65 5.49 9.28
CA PRO A 235 11.96 4.97 10.46
C PRO A 235 11.63 6.01 11.51
N ALA A 236 12.54 6.95 11.80
CA ALA A 236 12.32 8.00 12.79
C ALA A 236 11.17 8.94 12.39
N ALA A 237 11.08 9.31 11.10
CA ALA A 237 9.98 10.10 10.58
C ALA A 237 8.62 9.39 10.73
N ASN A 238 8.58 8.08 10.50
CA ASN A 238 7.36 7.31 10.64
C ASN A 238 6.81 7.28 12.08
N VAL A 239 7.67 7.33 13.10
CA VAL A 239 7.25 7.37 14.52
C VAL A 239 6.34 8.56 14.78
N GLU A 240 6.64 9.73 14.22
CA GLU A 240 5.87 10.94 14.44
C GLU A 240 4.52 10.93 13.70
N PHE A 241 4.50 10.42 12.46
CA PHE A 241 3.25 10.25 11.71
C PHE A 241 2.31 9.24 12.34
N PHE A 242 2.84 8.31 13.12
CA PHE A 242 2.06 7.28 13.80
C PHE A 242 1.03 7.86 14.77
N GLN A 243 1.33 9.01 15.38
CA GLN A 243 0.41 9.66 16.33
C GLN A 243 -0.89 10.16 15.67
N GLY A 244 -0.91 10.29 14.35
CA GLY A 244 -2.02 10.88 13.59
C GLY A 244 -2.94 9.90 12.85
N CYS A 245 -2.52 8.65 12.61
CA CYS A 245 -3.24 7.75 11.70
C CYS A 245 -3.69 6.48 12.41
N GLY A 246 -4.99 6.22 12.44
CA GLY A 246 -5.59 5.06 13.09
C GLY A 246 -5.25 3.77 12.35
N THR A 247 -4.48 2.90 13.01
CA THR A 247 -4.27 1.50 12.63
C THR A 247 -4.83 0.58 13.70
N CYS A 248 -5.05 -0.68 13.37
CA CYS A 248 -5.57 -1.64 14.34
C CYS A 248 -4.73 -1.71 15.64
N PRO A 249 -3.36 -1.73 15.60
CA PRO A 249 -2.54 -1.71 16.81
C PRO A 249 -2.62 -0.38 17.58
N TYR A 250 -2.85 0.73 16.93
CA TYR A 250 -2.90 2.04 17.55
C TYR A 250 -4.02 2.16 18.59
N TRP A 251 -5.15 1.51 18.36
CA TRP A 251 -6.25 1.44 19.33
C TRP A 251 -5.84 0.78 20.65
N PHE A 252 -4.96 -0.23 20.56
CA PHE A 252 -4.45 -0.96 21.73
C PHE A 252 -3.30 -0.24 22.41
N CYS A 253 -2.60 0.66 21.72
CA CYS A 253 -1.37 1.29 22.19
C CYS A 253 -1.51 2.80 22.39
N SER A 254 -2.72 3.36 22.43
CA SER A 254 -2.95 4.80 22.66
C SER A 254 -2.40 5.33 24.00
N TRP A 255 -2.10 4.44 24.91
CA TRP A 255 -1.52 4.69 26.25
C TRP A 255 0.01 4.58 26.28
N ALA A 256 0.65 4.11 25.22
CA ALA A 256 2.09 3.90 25.16
C ALA A 256 2.77 4.96 24.26
N SER A 257 4.11 5.03 24.33
CA SER A 257 4.86 5.88 23.41
C SER A 257 4.71 5.40 21.96
N SER A 258 4.83 6.32 20.99
CA SER A 258 4.73 5.98 19.55
C SER A 258 5.74 4.90 19.14
N GLU A 259 6.94 4.93 19.68
CA GLU A 259 7.99 3.93 19.43
C GLU A 259 7.57 2.55 19.92
N THR A 260 7.02 2.48 21.15
CA THR A 260 6.48 1.24 21.73
C THR A 260 5.32 0.72 20.88
N CYS A 261 4.41 1.58 20.44
CA CYS A 261 3.29 1.19 19.58
C CYS A 261 3.76 0.63 18.24
N ILE A 262 4.78 1.22 17.62
CA ILE A 262 5.36 0.70 16.37
C ILE A 262 6.01 -0.66 16.62
N GLY A 263 6.80 -0.80 17.66
CA GLY A 263 7.47 -2.06 18.01
C GLY A 263 6.48 -3.18 18.26
N VAL A 264 5.46 -2.94 19.09
CA VAL A 264 4.38 -3.89 19.39
C VAL A 264 3.56 -4.18 18.13
N GLY A 265 3.21 -3.16 17.36
CA GLY A 265 2.48 -3.33 16.09
C GLY A 265 3.25 -4.20 15.09
N LEU A 266 4.56 -3.97 14.93
CA LEU A 266 5.42 -4.79 14.07
C LEU A 266 5.49 -6.24 14.57
N LEU A 267 5.66 -6.45 15.87
CA LEU A 267 5.70 -7.79 16.45
C LEU A 267 4.38 -8.53 16.20
N ILE A 268 3.24 -7.90 16.47
CA ILE A 268 1.92 -8.48 16.20
C ILE A 268 1.77 -8.77 14.70
N GLY A 269 2.13 -7.82 13.83
CA GLY A 269 2.10 -8.00 12.38
C GLY A 269 2.96 -9.16 11.90
N LEU A 270 4.17 -9.33 12.46
CA LEU A 270 5.07 -10.46 12.17
C LEU A 270 4.46 -11.79 12.61
N LEU A 271 3.93 -11.88 13.86
CA LEU A 271 3.33 -13.10 14.39
C LEU A 271 2.09 -13.50 13.59
N LEU A 272 1.20 -12.56 13.27
CA LEU A 272 0.03 -12.81 12.45
C LEU A 272 0.42 -13.23 11.03
N CYS A 273 1.36 -12.53 10.41
CA CYS A 273 1.86 -12.86 9.08
C CYS A 273 2.47 -14.27 9.07
N ALA A 274 3.28 -14.62 10.07
CA ALA A 274 3.88 -15.94 10.20
C ALA A 274 2.81 -17.03 10.39
N ALA A 275 1.84 -16.82 11.26
CA ALA A 275 0.75 -17.77 11.52
C ALA A 275 -0.09 -18.01 10.25
N LEU A 276 -0.50 -16.94 9.56
CA LEU A 276 -1.29 -17.04 8.33
C LEU A 276 -0.49 -17.66 7.17
N THR A 277 0.80 -17.32 7.04
CA THR A 277 1.69 -17.94 6.04
C THR A 277 1.89 -19.42 6.36
N PHE A 278 2.02 -19.78 7.64
CA PHE A 278 2.12 -21.17 8.07
C PHE A 278 0.83 -21.95 7.76
N ALA A 279 -0.34 -21.36 7.91
CA ALA A 279 -1.61 -21.98 7.53
C ALA A 279 -1.65 -22.38 6.05
N VAL A 280 -1.08 -21.54 5.17
CA VAL A 280 -1.03 -21.79 3.71
C VAL A 280 0.34 -22.34 3.24
N ARG A 281 1.21 -22.79 4.14
CA ARG A 281 2.58 -23.19 3.81
C ARG A 281 2.71 -24.34 2.80
N ARG A 282 1.65 -25.13 2.60
CA ARG A 282 1.62 -26.23 1.61
C ARG A 282 1.33 -25.76 0.19
N GLU A 283 0.86 -24.53 0.04
CA GLU A 283 0.58 -23.96 -1.28
C GLU A 283 1.87 -23.72 -2.06
N LYS A 284 1.80 -23.91 -3.38
CA LYS A 284 2.92 -23.65 -4.31
C LYS A 284 2.76 -22.29 -5.00
N ASP A 285 1.56 -21.73 -5.00
CA ASP A 285 1.24 -20.46 -5.65
C ASP A 285 1.68 -19.28 -4.78
N TRP A 286 2.66 -18.53 -5.25
CA TRP A 286 3.20 -17.37 -4.53
C TRP A 286 2.19 -16.24 -4.34
N PHE A 287 1.14 -16.16 -5.13
CA PHE A 287 0.06 -15.22 -4.86
C PHE A 287 -0.65 -15.54 -3.54
N VAL A 288 -0.88 -16.83 -3.26
CA VAL A 288 -1.48 -17.26 -1.99
C VAL A 288 -0.49 -17.08 -0.83
N LEU A 289 0.79 -17.38 -1.04
CA LEU A 289 1.82 -17.30 0.00
C LEU A 289 2.14 -15.86 0.42
N LEU A 290 2.13 -14.90 -0.51
CA LEU A 290 2.44 -13.48 -0.23
C LEU A 290 1.23 -12.71 0.29
N MET A 291 0.01 -13.20 0.08
CA MET A 291 -1.22 -12.51 0.47
C MET A 291 -1.28 -12.18 1.97
N PRO A 292 -0.94 -13.09 2.92
CA PRO A 292 -0.89 -12.75 4.34
C PRO A 292 0.00 -11.55 4.64
N ALA A 293 1.21 -11.52 4.05
CA ALA A 293 2.15 -10.43 4.26
C ALA A 293 1.65 -9.10 3.69
N ALA A 294 1.02 -9.13 2.51
CA ALA A 294 0.44 -7.95 1.89
C ALA A 294 -0.68 -7.35 2.77
N ILE A 295 -1.57 -8.17 3.31
CA ILE A 295 -2.66 -7.70 4.18
C ILE A 295 -2.13 -7.24 5.54
N CYS A 296 -1.23 -8.00 6.18
CA CYS A 296 -0.63 -7.60 7.45
C CYS A 296 0.17 -6.29 7.31
N GLY A 297 0.78 -6.03 6.14
CA GLY A 297 1.48 -4.79 5.84
C GLY A 297 0.62 -3.54 6.02
N CYS A 298 -0.70 -3.63 5.79
CA CYS A 298 -1.64 -2.53 5.99
C CYS A 298 -2.12 -2.38 7.45
N THR A 299 -1.79 -3.31 8.32
CA THR A 299 -2.43 -3.38 9.66
C THR A 299 -1.49 -3.11 10.82
N TRP A 300 -0.17 -3.25 10.64
CA TRP A 300 0.79 -3.14 11.73
C TRP A 300 1.34 -1.73 11.95
N SER A 301 1.29 -0.86 10.92
CA SER A 301 1.78 0.51 10.99
C SER A 301 0.68 1.52 10.61
N TYR A 302 1.02 2.80 10.53
CA TYR A 302 0.07 3.77 10.01
C TYR A 302 -0.32 3.43 8.56
N ALA A 303 -1.59 3.53 8.25
CA ALA A 303 -2.10 3.29 6.92
C ALA A 303 -3.12 4.37 6.54
N HIS A 304 -2.80 5.11 5.51
CA HIS A 304 -3.76 6.00 4.86
C HIS A 304 -4.68 5.20 3.93
N SER A 305 -5.77 5.83 3.49
CA SER A 305 -6.77 5.22 2.61
C SER A 305 -6.20 4.49 1.42
N TYR A 306 -5.18 5.05 0.79
CA TYR A 306 -4.51 4.45 -0.37
C TYR A 306 -3.63 3.24 -0.01
N CYS A 307 -3.12 3.15 1.22
CA CYS A 307 -2.35 1.97 1.66
C CYS A 307 -3.20 0.69 1.63
N HIS A 308 -4.52 0.81 1.77
CA HIS A 308 -5.45 -0.31 1.64
C HIS A 308 -5.49 -0.91 0.22
N ALA A 309 -4.80 -0.30 -0.77
CA ALA A 309 -4.55 -0.91 -2.07
C ALA A 309 -3.98 -2.33 -1.95
N MET A 310 -3.20 -2.62 -0.90
CA MET A 310 -2.70 -3.97 -0.64
C MET A 310 -3.81 -4.99 -0.35
N GLY A 311 -4.97 -4.55 0.14
CA GLY A 311 -6.17 -5.40 0.28
C GLY A 311 -6.69 -5.93 -1.05
N TRP A 312 -6.41 -5.24 -2.15
CA TRP A 312 -6.72 -5.71 -3.50
C TRP A 312 -6.03 -7.04 -3.82
N PHE A 313 -4.88 -7.31 -3.19
CA PHE A 313 -4.18 -8.58 -3.33
C PHE A 313 -5.04 -9.78 -2.88
N LEU A 314 -5.82 -9.61 -1.79
CA LEU A 314 -6.79 -10.64 -1.35
C LEU A 314 -7.90 -10.85 -2.39
N ALA A 315 -8.52 -9.76 -2.87
CA ALA A 315 -9.55 -9.84 -3.91
C ALA A 315 -9.02 -10.56 -5.16
N PHE A 316 -7.79 -10.25 -5.56
CA PHE A 316 -7.09 -10.90 -6.67
C PHE A 316 -6.90 -12.42 -6.45
N VAL A 317 -6.45 -12.82 -5.26
CA VAL A 317 -6.28 -14.25 -4.93
C VAL A 317 -7.63 -14.98 -4.93
N LEU A 318 -8.67 -14.37 -4.36
CA LEU A 318 -10.03 -14.93 -4.35
C LEU A 318 -10.57 -15.16 -5.76
N VAL A 319 -10.35 -14.21 -6.64
CA VAL A 319 -10.72 -14.33 -8.04
C VAL A 319 -10.00 -15.49 -8.72
N ARG A 320 -8.69 -15.64 -8.51
CA ARG A 320 -7.91 -16.75 -9.05
C ARG A 320 -8.41 -18.13 -8.55
N GLU A 321 -8.78 -18.21 -7.28
CA GLU A 321 -9.36 -19.41 -6.71
C GLU A 321 -10.78 -19.70 -7.24
N LEU A 322 -11.59 -18.67 -7.48
CA LEU A 322 -12.90 -18.81 -8.12
C LEU A 322 -12.81 -19.37 -9.54
N VAL A 323 -11.75 -19.02 -10.29
CA VAL A 323 -11.52 -19.61 -11.61
C VAL A 323 -11.31 -21.13 -11.51
N ARG A 324 -10.61 -21.58 -10.46
CA ARG A 324 -10.39 -23.00 -10.19
C ARG A 324 -11.63 -23.71 -9.64
N ASN A 325 -12.43 -22.99 -8.84
CA ASN A 325 -13.61 -23.50 -8.13
C ASN A 325 -14.84 -22.59 -8.32
N PRO A 326 -15.41 -22.48 -9.53
CA PRO A 326 -16.44 -21.48 -9.84
C PRO A 326 -17.79 -21.71 -9.12
N ARG A 327 -17.98 -22.90 -8.56
CA ARG A 327 -19.19 -23.25 -7.81
C ARG A 327 -19.10 -23.01 -6.30
N SER A 328 -17.95 -22.53 -5.80
CA SER A 328 -17.74 -22.30 -4.38
C SER A 328 -18.50 -21.06 -3.90
N ASN A 329 -19.61 -21.26 -3.20
CA ASN A 329 -20.37 -20.15 -2.56
C ASN A 329 -19.48 -19.41 -1.55
N PHE A 330 -18.60 -20.12 -0.84
CA PHE A 330 -17.67 -19.53 0.10
C PHE A 330 -16.77 -18.49 -0.59
N LEU A 331 -16.12 -18.84 -1.70
CA LEU A 331 -15.24 -17.92 -2.43
C LEU A 331 -16.00 -16.71 -2.99
N TRP A 332 -17.22 -16.90 -3.48
CA TRP A 332 -18.08 -15.81 -3.93
C TRP A 332 -18.43 -14.85 -2.78
N THR A 333 -18.82 -15.40 -1.63
CA THR A 333 -19.13 -14.59 -0.45
C THR A 333 -17.88 -13.80 0.00
N MET A 334 -16.73 -14.45 0.08
CA MET A 334 -15.48 -13.80 0.45
C MET A 334 -15.09 -12.68 -0.52
N LEU A 335 -15.28 -12.87 -1.83
CA LEU A 335 -14.98 -11.86 -2.83
C LEU A 335 -15.90 -10.63 -2.70
N VAL A 336 -17.21 -10.86 -2.51
CA VAL A 336 -18.17 -9.77 -2.32
C VAL A 336 -17.88 -8.98 -1.05
N LEU A 337 -17.61 -9.67 0.06
CA LEU A 337 -17.21 -9.02 1.32
C LEU A 337 -15.91 -8.24 1.20
N SER A 338 -14.90 -8.82 0.53
CA SER A 338 -13.63 -8.13 0.31
C SER A 338 -13.82 -6.88 -0.56
N ALA A 339 -14.61 -6.97 -1.63
CA ALA A 339 -14.92 -5.82 -2.48
C ALA A 339 -15.68 -4.73 -1.70
N PHE A 340 -16.64 -5.11 -0.87
CA PHE A 340 -17.38 -4.17 -0.02
C PHE A 340 -16.47 -3.45 0.99
N VAL A 341 -15.59 -4.20 1.68
CA VAL A 341 -14.62 -3.63 2.62
C VAL A 341 -13.67 -2.67 1.89
N LEU A 342 -13.15 -3.06 0.73
CA LEU A 342 -12.20 -2.26 -0.04
C LEU A 342 -12.85 -1.06 -0.73
N SER A 343 -14.17 -1.08 -0.97
CA SER A 343 -14.90 0.08 -1.48
C SER A 343 -14.95 1.23 -0.49
N ARG A 344 -14.69 0.94 0.79
CA ARG A 344 -14.78 1.93 1.88
C ARG A 344 -16.08 2.69 1.84
N TRP A 345 -17.17 1.95 1.69
CA TRP A 345 -18.52 2.46 1.47
C TRP A 345 -18.89 3.72 2.28
N PRO A 346 -18.59 3.83 3.60
CA PRO A 346 -18.95 5.04 4.35
C PRO A 346 -18.26 6.29 3.83
N LEU A 347 -16.99 6.17 3.38
CA LEU A 347 -16.22 7.30 2.82
C LEU A 347 -16.63 7.60 1.39
N ALA A 348 -16.92 6.57 0.60
CA ALA A 348 -17.45 6.73 -0.75
C ALA A 348 -18.83 7.41 -0.71
N TRP A 349 -19.69 7.03 0.23
CA TRP A 349 -20.99 7.67 0.44
C TRP A 349 -20.84 9.13 0.86
N HIS A 350 -19.98 9.42 1.82
CA HIS A 350 -19.68 10.79 2.23
C HIS A 350 -19.20 11.65 1.05
N GLY A 351 -18.28 11.12 0.24
CA GLY A 351 -17.81 11.78 -0.97
C GLY A 351 -18.94 12.06 -1.97
N LEU A 352 -19.85 11.12 -2.16
CA LEU A 352 -21.01 11.27 -3.03
C LEU A 352 -21.98 12.34 -2.52
N CYS A 353 -22.27 12.35 -1.23
CA CYS A 353 -23.12 13.37 -0.59
C CYS A 353 -22.51 14.77 -0.75
N ASN A 354 -21.21 14.92 -0.51
CA ASN A 354 -20.51 16.20 -0.70
C ASN A 354 -20.53 16.66 -2.18
N PHE A 355 -20.42 15.72 -3.12
CA PHE A 355 -20.54 16.02 -4.54
C PHE A 355 -21.95 16.51 -4.90
N ALA A 356 -22.98 15.90 -4.32
CA ALA A 356 -24.38 16.30 -4.49
C ALA A 356 -24.74 17.62 -3.76
N GLY A 357 -23.76 18.27 -3.10
CA GLY A 357 -24.00 19.48 -2.35
C GLY A 357 -24.50 19.27 -0.92
N TRP A 358 -24.65 18.03 -0.50
CA TRP A 358 -25.04 17.67 0.86
C TRP A 358 -23.79 17.63 1.75
N ARG A 359 -23.57 18.72 2.49
CA ARG A 359 -22.42 18.83 3.39
C ARG A 359 -22.70 18.11 4.71
N PHE A 360 -22.27 16.84 4.79
CA PHE A 360 -22.19 16.13 6.06
C PHE A 360 -20.76 16.25 6.61
N PRO A 361 -20.49 17.01 7.66
CA PRO A 361 -19.16 17.05 8.25
C PRO A 361 -18.84 15.70 8.86
N MET A 362 -17.89 14.99 8.28
CA MET A 362 -17.33 13.80 8.90
C MET A 362 -16.14 14.22 9.76
N SER A 363 -16.19 13.97 11.06
CA SER A 363 -15.07 14.26 11.93
C SER A 363 -13.87 13.39 11.56
N GLU A 364 -12.66 13.89 11.77
CA GLU A 364 -11.41 13.13 11.56
C GLU A 364 -11.41 11.83 12.35
N TYR A 365 -12.03 11.81 13.52
CA TYR A 365 -12.20 10.62 14.35
C TYR A 365 -13.00 9.53 13.63
N VAL A 366 -14.15 9.86 13.02
CA VAL A 366 -14.97 8.90 12.27
C VAL A 366 -14.19 8.36 11.07
N PHE A 367 -13.44 9.22 10.39
CA PHE A 367 -12.59 8.81 9.27
C PHE A 367 -11.56 7.76 9.69
N ARG A 368 -10.87 7.98 10.82
CA ARG A 368 -9.90 7.04 11.39
C ARG A 368 -10.55 5.72 11.84
N CYS A 369 -11.76 5.80 12.42
CA CYS A 369 -12.51 4.60 12.79
C CYS A 369 -12.84 3.73 11.57
N VAL A 370 -13.28 4.33 10.47
CA VAL A 370 -13.58 3.61 9.21
C VAL A 370 -12.32 2.93 8.68
N ASP A 371 -11.18 3.60 8.70
CA ASP A 371 -9.91 3.02 8.25
C ASP A 371 -9.48 1.82 9.10
N SER A 372 -9.57 1.94 10.41
CA SER A 372 -9.22 0.85 11.32
C SER A 372 -10.16 -0.35 11.16
N LEU A 373 -11.47 -0.11 11.01
CA LEU A 373 -12.45 -1.17 10.76
C LEU A 373 -12.18 -1.89 9.43
N ASN A 374 -11.86 -1.15 8.36
CA ASN A 374 -11.54 -1.74 7.06
C ASN A 374 -10.25 -2.57 7.11
N SER A 375 -9.22 -2.10 7.81
CA SER A 375 -7.98 -2.87 8.03
C SER A 375 -8.25 -4.16 8.77
N THR A 376 -9.00 -4.07 9.87
CA THR A 376 -9.37 -5.24 10.69
C THR A 376 -10.22 -6.23 9.91
N ALA A 377 -11.22 -5.75 9.17
CA ALA A 377 -12.07 -6.61 8.34
C ALA A 377 -11.25 -7.31 7.24
N SER A 378 -10.33 -6.60 6.58
CA SER A 378 -9.43 -7.20 5.59
C SER A 378 -8.56 -8.30 6.19
N LEU A 379 -8.03 -8.08 7.40
CA LEU A 379 -7.25 -9.08 8.12
C LEU A 379 -8.07 -10.31 8.50
N VAL A 380 -9.29 -10.12 9.01
CA VAL A 380 -10.22 -11.23 9.35
C VAL A 380 -10.55 -12.03 8.10
N LEU A 381 -10.88 -11.38 6.98
CA LEU A 381 -11.14 -12.07 5.71
C LEU A 381 -9.93 -12.86 5.23
N ALA A 382 -8.72 -12.30 5.31
CA ALA A 382 -7.49 -12.99 4.96
C ALA A 382 -7.26 -14.22 5.87
N ALA A 383 -7.48 -14.09 7.18
CA ALA A 383 -7.34 -15.18 8.13
C ALA A 383 -8.33 -16.33 7.84
N VAL A 384 -9.61 -16.00 7.61
CA VAL A 384 -10.64 -16.98 7.25
C VAL A 384 -10.27 -17.72 5.96
N PHE A 385 -9.80 -16.98 4.95
CA PHE A 385 -9.34 -17.59 3.70
C PHE A 385 -8.13 -18.51 3.91
N CYS A 386 -7.12 -18.08 4.68
CA CYS A 386 -5.92 -18.88 4.94
C CYS A 386 -6.24 -20.19 5.66
N VAL A 387 -7.13 -20.15 6.68
CA VAL A 387 -7.57 -21.35 7.40
C VAL A 387 -8.32 -22.30 6.48
N TRP A 388 -9.26 -21.77 5.68
CA TRP A 388 -10.01 -22.57 4.71
C TRP A 388 -9.08 -23.22 3.68
N LYS A 389 -8.16 -22.45 3.10
CA LYS A 389 -7.22 -22.92 2.09
C LYS A 389 -6.24 -23.95 2.65
N GLY A 390 -5.76 -23.72 3.87
CA GLY A 390 -4.88 -24.66 4.58
C GLY A 390 -5.54 -26.02 4.84
N ARG A 391 -6.83 -26.03 5.21
CA ARG A 391 -7.62 -27.26 5.37
C ARG A 391 -7.77 -28.01 4.04
N GLN A 392 -8.14 -27.33 2.97
CA GLN A 392 -8.22 -27.95 1.63
C GLN A 392 -6.91 -28.57 1.17
N SER A 393 -5.78 -27.93 1.45
CA SER A 393 -4.46 -28.44 1.09
C SER A 393 -4.08 -29.67 1.93
N ALA A 394 -4.55 -29.75 3.17
CA ALA A 394 -4.36 -30.92 4.02
C ALA A 394 -5.18 -32.12 3.55
N GLU A 395 -6.46 -31.90 3.18
CA GLU A 395 -7.36 -32.95 2.69
C GLU A 395 -6.91 -33.56 1.35
N ARG A 396 -6.26 -32.78 0.48
CA ARG A 396 -5.75 -33.28 -0.81
C ARG A 396 -4.48 -34.13 -0.71
N GLY A 397 -3.95 -34.34 0.49
CA GLY A 397 -2.76 -35.19 0.70
C GLY A 397 -1.52 -34.72 -0.05
N VAL A 398 -1.41 -33.44 -0.36
CA VAL A 398 -0.24 -32.88 -1.05
C VAL A 398 0.93 -32.82 -0.06
N PHE A 399 1.68 -33.92 0.02
CA PHE A 399 2.96 -34.01 0.72
C PHE A 399 4.10 -33.52 -0.16
#